data_a256d8bad7894c7f0da4c50582dfdb56
#
_entry.id   a256d8bad7894c7f0da4c50582dfdb56
#
_cell.length_a   1.000
_cell.length_b   1.000
_cell.length_c   1.000
_cell.angle_alpha   90.00
_cell.angle_beta   90.00
_cell.angle_gamma   90.00
#
_symmetry.space_group_name_H-M   'P 1'
#
loop_
_entity.id
_entity.type
_entity.pdbx_description
1 polymer ?
#
loop_
_entity_poly.entity_id
_entity_poly.type
_entity_poly.pdbx_seq_one_letter_code
_entity_poly.pdbx_strand_id
1 'polypeptide(L)'
;MEFGSIIISENAANSENPQDVINSNISVINLMREEKIDDEFIHEDALMSYYLDYYVAQHTEGNFAQFVFNSGWNKELNELIEEGLQLIGAEKHLELFQQQAKKIRLMSSVKLNKFLKGKLEGVNPTRDLLNTDTFFELEENLMALNAAFLLNHPDTTVLSVDAMFELLEDYLGREIKRA
;
A
#
# COMPACT_ATOMS: atom_id res chain seq x y z
N MET A 1 -9.42 -7.18 -19.84
CA MET A 1 -10.63 -7.40 -18.98
C MET A 1 -10.12 -7.30 -17.55
N GLU A 2 -10.71 -6.47 -16.73
CA GLU A 2 -10.32 -6.30 -15.35
C GLU A 2 -10.47 -7.62 -14.56
N PHE A 3 -9.53 -7.90 -13.68
CA PHE A 3 -9.61 -9.02 -12.75
C PHE A 3 -10.43 -8.57 -11.53
N GLY A 4 -11.71 -8.91 -11.52
CA GLY A 4 -12.71 -8.38 -10.60
C GLY A 4 -12.73 -9.03 -9.20
N SER A 5 -11.64 -9.65 -8.74
CA SER A 5 -11.59 -10.31 -7.45
C SER A 5 -10.35 -9.92 -6.64
N ILE A 6 -10.56 -9.76 -5.33
CA ILE A 6 -9.48 -9.70 -4.34
C ILE A 6 -9.26 -11.12 -3.83
N ILE A 7 -8.07 -11.68 -4.02
CA ILE A 7 -7.79 -13.06 -3.62
C ILE A 7 -7.00 -13.07 -2.32
N ILE A 8 -7.52 -13.80 -1.34
CA ILE A 8 -6.84 -14.05 -0.06
C ILE A 8 -6.72 -15.56 0.15
N SER A 9 -5.55 -16.04 0.57
CA SER A 9 -5.37 -17.46 0.87
C SER A 9 -6.13 -17.86 2.14
N GLU A 10 -6.64 -19.10 2.19
CA GLU A 10 -7.31 -19.65 3.38
C GLU A 10 -6.44 -19.58 4.62
N ASN A 11 -5.14 -19.83 4.49
CA ASN A 11 -4.21 -19.73 5.62
C ASN A 11 -4.09 -18.30 6.15
N ALA A 12 -4.03 -17.32 5.28
CA ALA A 12 -3.98 -15.91 5.65
C ALA A 12 -5.29 -15.44 6.27
N ALA A 13 -6.43 -15.83 5.69
CA ALA A 13 -7.74 -15.47 6.21
C ALA A 13 -8.04 -16.04 7.62
N ASN A 14 -7.41 -17.16 7.97
CA ASN A 14 -7.51 -17.79 9.30
C ASN A 14 -6.38 -17.39 10.25
N SER A 15 -5.47 -16.52 9.85
CA SER A 15 -4.37 -16.06 10.71
C SER A 15 -4.84 -15.02 11.73
N GLU A 16 -4.28 -15.08 12.94
CA GLU A 16 -4.46 -14.03 13.95
C GLU A 16 -3.60 -12.78 13.65
N ASN A 17 -2.63 -12.89 12.73
CA ASN A 17 -1.78 -11.78 12.35
C ASN A 17 -2.36 -11.05 11.12
N PRO A 18 -2.83 -9.80 11.27
CA PRO A 18 -3.39 -9.03 10.15
C PRO A 18 -2.45 -8.90 8.94
N GLN A 19 -1.14 -8.87 9.19
CA GLN A 19 -0.14 -8.76 8.13
C GLN A 19 -0.18 -9.93 7.15
N ASP A 20 -0.59 -11.12 7.58
CA ASP A 20 -0.66 -12.29 6.69
C ASP A 20 -1.74 -12.13 5.62
N VAL A 21 -2.86 -11.47 5.95
CA VAL A 21 -3.93 -11.13 4.99
C VAL A 21 -3.40 -10.16 3.94
N ILE A 22 -2.72 -9.11 4.38
CA ILE A 22 -2.13 -8.10 3.50
C ILE A 22 -1.05 -8.74 2.61
N ASN A 23 -0.17 -9.56 3.18
CA ASN A 23 0.87 -10.28 2.44
C ASN A 23 0.29 -11.24 1.39
N SER A 24 -0.86 -11.85 1.67
CA SER A 24 -1.55 -12.70 0.69
C SER A 24 -1.99 -11.87 -0.51
N ASN A 25 -2.63 -10.71 -0.30
CA ASN A 25 -3.01 -9.78 -1.37
C ASN A 25 -1.77 -9.31 -2.15
N ILE A 26 -0.71 -8.89 -1.47
CA ILE A 26 0.55 -8.44 -2.08
C ILE A 26 1.14 -9.55 -2.97
N SER A 27 1.13 -10.79 -2.50
CA SER A 27 1.68 -11.94 -3.24
C SER A 27 0.92 -12.18 -4.54
N VAL A 28 -0.40 -12.07 -4.52
CA VAL A 28 -1.25 -12.20 -5.72
C VAL A 28 -0.97 -11.06 -6.71
N ILE A 29 -0.91 -9.83 -6.26
CA ILE A 29 -0.60 -8.67 -7.11
C ILE A 29 0.78 -8.81 -7.75
N ASN A 30 1.79 -9.22 -6.96
CA ASN A 30 3.13 -9.42 -7.48
C ASN A 30 3.17 -10.54 -8.53
N LEU A 31 2.47 -11.65 -8.31
CA LEU A 31 2.35 -12.72 -9.29
C LEU A 31 1.67 -12.22 -10.58
N MET A 32 0.60 -11.43 -10.47
CA MET A 32 -0.07 -10.84 -11.64
C MET A 32 0.89 -9.94 -12.43
N ARG A 33 1.70 -9.12 -11.76
CA ARG A 33 2.71 -8.27 -12.39
C ARG A 33 3.85 -9.07 -13.03
N GLU A 34 4.30 -10.17 -12.41
CA GLU A 34 5.27 -11.11 -12.99
C GLU A 34 4.73 -11.73 -14.28
N GLU A 35 3.44 -12.05 -14.31
CA GLU A 35 2.72 -12.56 -15.49
C GLU A 35 2.35 -11.47 -16.51
N LYS A 36 2.84 -10.23 -16.32
CA LYS A 36 2.67 -9.07 -17.23
C LYS A 36 1.23 -8.56 -17.33
N ILE A 37 0.49 -8.68 -16.24
CA ILE A 37 -0.80 -7.99 -16.09
C ILE A 37 -0.50 -6.58 -15.60
N ASP A 38 -0.97 -5.58 -16.34
CA ASP A 38 -0.83 -4.18 -15.97
C ASP A 38 -1.79 -3.83 -14.81
N ASP A 39 -1.39 -2.86 -13.97
CA ASP A 39 -2.14 -2.47 -12.77
C ASP A 39 -3.59 -2.04 -13.09
N GLU A 40 -3.85 -1.51 -14.29
CA GLU A 40 -5.21 -1.14 -14.74
C GLU A 40 -6.19 -2.34 -14.85
N PHE A 41 -5.68 -3.57 -14.84
CA PHE A 41 -6.48 -4.80 -14.87
C PHE A 41 -6.57 -5.49 -13.49
N ILE A 42 -5.86 -4.97 -12.49
CA ILE A 42 -5.91 -5.47 -11.11
C ILE A 42 -7.01 -4.71 -10.37
N HIS A 43 -7.73 -5.40 -9.49
CA HIS A 43 -8.80 -4.80 -8.67
C HIS A 43 -8.27 -3.55 -7.92
N GLU A 44 -8.95 -2.40 -8.08
CA GLU A 44 -8.49 -1.12 -7.54
C GLU A 44 -8.31 -1.14 -6.02
N ASP A 45 -9.22 -1.77 -5.28
CA ASP A 45 -9.14 -1.87 -3.82
C ASP A 45 -8.04 -2.84 -3.35
N ALA A 46 -7.70 -3.86 -4.17
CA ALA A 46 -6.52 -4.70 -3.92
C ALA A 46 -5.22 -3.87 -4.04
N LEU A 47 -5.12 -3.05 -5.09
CA LEU A 47 -4.00 -2.13 -5.29
C LEU A 47 -3.94 -1.05 -4.19
N MET A 48 -5.07 -0.49 -3.80
CA MET A 48 -5.15 0.47 -2.70
C MET A 48 -4.58 -0.13 -1.41
N SER A 49 -5.00 -1.35 -1.04
CA SER A 49 -4.46 -2.06 0.13
C SER A 49 -2.94 -2.30 0.01
N TYR A 50 -2.45 -2.69 -1.17
CA TYR A 50 -1.02 -2.84 -1.45
C TYR A 50 -0.24 -1.53 -1.18
N TYR A 51 -0.74 -0.39 -1.65
CA TYR A 51 -0.07 0.89 -1.48
C TYR A 51 -0.20 1.46 -0.05
N LEU A 52 -1.25 1.11 0.69
CA LEU A 52 -1.32 1.41 2.13
C LEU A 52 -0.23 0.66 2.92
N ASP A 53 0.03 -0.62 2.60
CA ASP A 53 1.15 -1.35 3.20
C ASP A 53 2.50 -0.73 2.84
N TYR A 54 2.70 -0.34 1.57
CA TYR A 54 3.88 0.42 1.16
C TYR A 54 4.06 1.70 1.99
N TYR A 55 2.99 2.47 2.22
CA TYR A 55 3.02 3.68 3.04
C TYR A 55 3.47 3.39 4.48
N VAL A 56 2.93 2.33 5.09
CA VAL A 56 3.33 1.88 6.44
C VAL A 56 4.80 1.44 6.46
N ALA A 57 5.23 0.65 5.50
CA ALA A 57 6.61 0.18 5.40
C ALA A 57 7.60 1.36 5.29
N GLN A 58 7.30 2.37 4.47
CA GLN A 58 8.14 3.56 4.35
C GLN A 58 8.26 4.34 5.67
N HIS A 59 7.18 4.41 6.47
CA HIS A 59 7.24 5.02 7.81
C HIS A 59 8.10 4.21 8.77
N THR A 60 7.96 2.90 8.76
CA THR A 60 8.72 1.99 9.63
C THR A 60 10.22 2.04 9.34
N GLU A 61 10.60 2.17 8.07
CA GLU A 61 12.00 2.18 7.64
C GLU A 61 12.68 3.56 7.81
N GLY A 62 11.96 4.65 7.59
CA GLY A 62 12.59 5.99 7.57
C GLY A 62 11.62 7.16 7.72
N ASN A 63 10.42 6.93 8.25
CA ASN A 63 9.41 7.95 8.53
C ASN A 63 8.82 8.60 7.26
N PHE A 64 8.05 9.67 7.40
CA PHE A 64 7.36 10.33 6.28
C PHE A 64 8.31 10.86 5.20
N ALA A 65 9.49 11.32 5.57
CA ALA A 65 10.48 11.78 4.60
C ALA A 65 10.92 10.67 3.64
N GLN A 66 11.01 9.42 4.10
CA GLN A 66 11.32 8.28 3.24
C GLN A 66 10.18 7.99 2.27
N PHE A 67 8.94 8.04 2.73
CA PHE A 67 7.77 7.92 1.84
C PHE A 67 7.80 8.97 0.74
N VAL A 68 8.00 10.25 1.10
CA VAL A 68 8.09 11.37 0.15
C VAL A 68 9.21 11.16 -0.86
N PHE A 69 10.38 10.74 -0.38
CA PHE A 69 11.58 10.55 -1.20
C PHE A 69 11.41 9.39 -2.18
N ASN A 70 10.98 8.22 -1.69
CA ASN A 70 10.88 7.01 -2.50
C ASN A 70 9.68 7.02 -3.46
N SER A 71 8.57 7.67 -3.08
CA SER A 71 7.41 7.86 -3.95
C SER A 71 7.60 8.98 -4.98
N GLY A 72 8.65 9.81 -4.83
CA GLY A 72 8.82 11.02 -5.62
C GLY A 72 7.72 12.05 -5.37
N TRP A 73 6.95 11.91 -4.28
CA TRP A 73 5.75 12.69 -3.99
C TRP A 73 4.75 12.68 -5.16
N ASN A 74 4.54 11.50 -5.74
CA ASN A 74 3.62 11.30 -6.86
C ASN A 74 2.18 11.62 -6.47
N LYS A 75 1.49 12.42 -7.29
CA LYS A 75 0.15 12.91 -6.99
C LYS A 75 -0.87 11.77 -6.93
N GLU A 76 -0.85 10.87 -7.90
CA GLU A 76 -1.80 9.76 -8.01
C GLU A 76 -1.66 8.80 -6.82
N LEU A 77 -0.42 8.49 -6.43
CA LEU A 77 -0.17 7.67 -5.25
C LEU A 77 -0.62 8.37 -3.96
N ASN A 78 -0.41 9.69 -3.85
CA ASN A 78 -0.83 10.43 -2.65
C ASN A 78 -2.36 10.48 -2.53
N GLU A 79 -3.08 10.65 -3.64
CA GLU A 79 -4.54 10.59 -3.69
C GLU A 79 -5.03 9.19 -3.30
N LEU A 80 -4.41 8.14 -3.83
CA LEU A 80 -4.73 6.75 -3.49
C LEU A 80 -4.52 6.44 -1.99
N ILE A 81 -3.42 6.95 -1.39
CA ILE A 81 -3.19 6.80 0.05
C ILE A 81 -4.26 7.54 0.87
N GLU A 82 -4.59 8.78 0.49
CA GLU A 82 -5.60 9.58 1.20
C GLU A 82 -6.99 8.91 1.13
N GLU A 83 -7.40 8.47 -0.06
CA GLU A 83 -8.65 7.73 -0.28
C GLU A 83 -8.64 6.38 0.48
N GLY A 84 -7.55 5.65 0.43
CA GLY A 84 -7.41 4.38 1.12
C GLY A 84 -7.51 4.51 2.64
N LEU A 85 -6.85 5.49 3.24
CA LEU A 85 -6.95 5.76 4.68
C LEU A 85 -8.39 6.10 5.09
N GLN A 86 -9.11 6.86 4.26
CA GLN A 86 -10.52 7.18 4.48
C GLN A 86 -11.40 5.92 4.37
N LEU A 87 -11.17 5.09 3.35
CA LEU A 87 -11.98 3.91 3.06
C LEU A 87 -11.87 2.83 4.15
N ILE A 88 -10.66 2.61 4.68
CA ILE A 88 -10.47 1.65 5.78
C ILE A 88 -10.84 2.22 7.16
N GLY A 89 -11.27 3.49 7.25
CA GLY A 89 -11.68 4.16 8.50
C GLY A 89 -10.51 4.57 9.40
N ALA A 90 -9.32 4.80 8.86
CA ALA A 90 -8.14 5.24 9.60
C ALA A 90 -8.11 6.77 9.75
N GLU A 91 -9.07 7.32 10.49
CA GLU A 91 -9.31 8.76 10.57
C GLU A 91 -8.11 9.56 11.12
N LYS A 92 -7.44 9.04 12.16
CA LYS A 92 -6.29 9.72 12.77
C LYS A 92 -5.05 9.69 11.86
N HIS A 93 -4.82 8.57 11.17
CA HIS A 93 -3.76 8.49 10.17
C HIS A 93 -4.05 9.34 8.94
N LEU A 94 -5.31 9.46 8.51
CA LEU A 94 -5.73 10.37 7.45
C LEU A 94 -5.44 11.83 7.82
N GLU A 95 -5.83 12.24 9.01
CA GLU A 95 -5.54 13.59 9.52
C GLU A 95 -4.02 13.86 9.56
N LEU A 96 -3.24 12.91 10.05
CA LEU A 96 -1.77 13.02 10.07
C LEU A 96 -1.20 13.15 8.66
N PHE A 97 -1.65 12.31 7.72
CA PHE A 97 -1.22 12.38 6.32
C PHE A 97 -1.50 13.76 5.71
N GLN A 98 -2.71 14.29 5.91
CA GLN A 98 -3.11 15.61 5.42
C GLN A 98 -2.28 16.74 6.03
N GLN A 99 -1.96 16.66 7.32
CA GLN A 99 -1.08 17.62 7.99
C GLN A 99 0.34 17.59 7.42
N GLN A 100 0.88 16.40 7.17
CA GLN A 100 2.20 16.24 6.56
C GLN A 100 2.22 16.67 5.10
N ALA A 101 1.21 16.33 4.32
CA ALA A 101 1.03 16.80 2.94
C ALA A 101 0.97 18.33 2.86
N LYS A 102 0.35 18.98 3.84
CA LYS A 102 0.33 20.45 3.93
C LYS A 102 1.73 21.05 4.08
N LYS A 103 2.64 20.41 4.84
CA LYS A 103 4.04 20.88 4.96
C LYS A 103 4.72 20.90 3.58
N ILE A 104 4.48 19.89 2.74
CA ILE A 104 5.06 19.82 1.40
C ILE A 104 4.43 20.86 0.48
N ARG A 105 3.10 21.05 0.52
CA ARG A 105 2.40 22.08 -0.26
C ARG A 105 2.89 23.50 0.04
N LEU A 106 3.34 23.75 1.26
CA LEU A 106 3.94 25.05 1.67
C LEU A 106 5.43 25.18 1.30
N MET A 107 6.04 24.10 0.84
CA MET A 107 7.44 24.09 0.43
C MET A 107 7.58 24.60 -1.01
N SER A 108 8.63 25.37 -1.31
CA SER A 108 8.89 25.76 -2.71
C SER A 108 9.25 24.54 -3.56
N SER A 109 8.88 24.54 -4.83
CA SER A 109 9.22 23.49 -5.78
C SER A 109 10.74 23.24 -5.88
N VAL A 110 11.53 24.30 -5.76
CA VAL A 110 13.01 24.22 -5.76
C VAL A 110 13.50 23.40 -4.55
N LYS A 111 12.94 23.65 -3.36
CA LYS A 111 13.30 22.93 -2.14
C LYS A 111 12.89 21.47 -2.21
N LEU A 112 11.67 21.18 -2.67
CA LEU A 112 11.18 19.82 -2.86
C LEU A 112 12.04 19.06 -3.89
N ASN A 113 12.28 19.64 -5.06
CA ASN A 113 13.11 19.01 -6.09
C ASN A 113 14.56 18.76 -5.62
N LYS A 114 15.12 19.66 -4.82
CA LYS A 114 16.45 19.45 -4.22
C LYS A 114 16.43 18.27 -3.24
N PHE A 115 15.37 18.14 -2.46
CA PHE A 115 15.19 17.00 -1.55
C PHE A 115 15.08 15.69 -2.33
N LEU A 116 14.17 15.60 -3.31
CA LEU A 116 13.93 14.39 -4.10
C LEU A 116 15.13 13.92 -4.94
N LYS A 117 16.03 14.83 -5.31
CA LYS A 117 17.27 14.52 -6.06
C LYS A 117 18.49 14.33 -5.15
N GLY A 118 18.33 14.52 -3.88
CA GLY A 118 19.41 14.46 -2.88
C GLY A 118 19.65 13.05 -2.33
N LYS A 119 20.01 13.02 -1.05
CA LYS A 119 20.17 11.79 -0.26
C LYS A 119 19.42 11.95 1.05
N LEU A 120 18.89 10.86 1.57
CA LEU A 120 18.21 10.85 2.88
C LEU A 120 19.20 10.88 4.04
N GLU A 121 20.40 10.32 3.85
CA GLU A 121 21.40 10.20 4.90
C GLU A 121 22.11 11.54 5.19
N GLY A 122 22.79 11.60 6.33
CA GLY A 122 23.55 12.75 6.78
C GLY A 122 22.70 13.91 7.27
N VAL A 123 23.22 15.13 7.19
CA VAL A 123 22.49 16.36 7.58
C VAL A 123 21.48 16.72 6.51
N ASN A 124 20.19 16.60 6.82
CA ASN A 124 19.09 16.86 5.88
C ASN A 124 17.93 17.61 6.59
N PRO A 125 17.97 18.96 6.61
CA PRO A 125 16.94 19.76 7.30
C PRO A 125 15.52 19.57 6.71
N THR A 126 15.41 19.15 5.45
CA THR A 126 14.08 18.87 4.87
C THR A 126 13.51 17.56 5.38
N ARG A 127 14.33 16.50 5.47
CA ARG A 127 13.95 15.25 6.13
C ARG A 127 13.49 15.53 7.57
N ASP A 128 14.29 16.27 8.34
CA ASP A 128 14.03 16.54 9.75
C ASP A 128 12.74 17.38 9.95
N LEU A 129 12.38 18.23 8.98
CA LEU A 129 11.11 18.96 8.97
C LEU A 129 9.90 18.05 8.67
N LEU A 130 10.07 17.06 7.81
CA LEU A 130 9.00 16.17 7.36
C LEU A 130 8.71 15.06 8.38
N ASN A 131 9.72 14.56 9.05
CA ASN A 131 9.59 13.46 10.01
C ASN A 131 8.81 13.87 11.26
N THR A 132 8.12 12.90 11.84
CA THR A 132 7.42 13.00 13.13
C THR A 132 7.24 11.60 13.73
N ASP A 133 7.30 11.50 15.04
CA ASP A 133 7.05 10.25 15.75
C ASP A 133 5.54 9.99 15.94
N THR A 134 4.69 10.98 15.65
CA THR A 134 3.23 10.91 15.81
C THR A 134 2.63 9.68 15.12
N PHE A 135 3.17 9.25 13.97
CA PHE A 135 2.71 8.05 13.25
C PHE A 135 2.70 6.81 14.16
N PHE A 136 3.73 6.65 14.99
CA PHE A 136 3.91 5.50 15.87
C PHE A 136 3.18 5.64 17.22
N GLU A 137 2.71 6.85 17.53
CA GLU A 137 1.98 7.16 18.76
C GLU A 137 0.46 7.00 18.60
N LEU A 138 -0.03 6.90 17.35
CA LEU A 138 -1.44 6.70 17.08
C LEU A 138 -1.89 5.30 17.49
N GLU A 139 -3.02 5.23 18.21
CA GLU A 139 -3.61 3.96 18.65
C GLU A 139 -4.28 3.18 17.51
N GLU A 140 -4.55 3.82 16.36
CA GLU A 140 -5.12 3.15 15.19
C GLU A 140 -4.11 2.16 14.61
N ASN A 141 -4.51 0.91 14.52
CA ASN A 141 -3.70 -0.13 13.88
C ASN A 141 -4.04 -0.21 12.38
N LEU A 142 -3.25 0.47 11.54
CA LEU A 142 -3.46 0.47 10.09
C LEU A 142 -3.48 -0.92 9.47
N MET A 143 -2.61 -1.82 9.94
CA MET A 143 -2.56 -3.19 9.42
C MET A 143 -3.84 -3.95 9.76
N ALA A 144 -4.37 -3.80 10.97
CA ALA A 144 -5.64 -4.43 11.34
C ALA A 144 -6.82 -3.88 10.55
N LEU A 145 -6.87 -2.55 10.33
CA LEU A 145 -7.91 -1.91 9.53
C LEU A 145 -7.84 -2.34 8.06
N ASN A 146 -6.64 -2.36 7.46
CA ASN A 146 -6.43 -2.78 6.08
C ASN A 146 -6.79 -4.26 5.87
N ALA A 147 -6.36 -5.15 6.77
CA ALA A 147 -6.71 -6.57 6.71
C ALA A 147 -8.22 -6.80 6.88
N ALA A 148 -8.87 -6.08 7.81
CA ALA A 148 -10.31 -6.16 8.00
C ALA A 148 -11.07 -5.66 6.76
N PHE A 149 -10.60 -4.61 6.12
CA PHE A 149 -11.15 -4.11 4.86
C PHE A 149 -11.09 -5.20 3.78
N LEU A 150 -9.92 -5.81 3.55
CA LEU A 150 -9.76 -6.88 2.57
C LEU A 150 -10.69 -8.07 2.85
N LEU A 151 -10.75 -8.54 4.11
CA LEU A 151 -11.56 -9.72 4.47
C LEU A 151 -13.07 -9.48 4.36
N ASN A 152 -13.54 -8.25 4.56
CA ASN A 152 -14.96 -7.90 4.50
C ASN A 152 -15.38 -7.31 3.15
N HIS A 153 -14.46 -7.18 2.21
CA HIS A 153 -14.78 -6.64 0.88
C HIS A 153 -15.70 -7.60 0.12
N PRO A 154 -16.76 -7.11 -0.58
CA PRO A 154 -17.72 -7.96 -1.28
C PRO A 154 -17.07 -8.79 -2.40
N ASP A 155 -16.02 -8.30 -3.02
CA ASP A 155 -15.33 -8.97 -4.11
C ASP A 155 -14.16 -9.84 -3.62
N THR A 156 -14.02 -10.01 -2.31
CA THR A 156 -12.99 -10.89 -1.75
C THR A 156 -13.39 -12.36 -1.88
N THR A 157 -12.47 -13.12 -2.41
CA THR A 157 -12.57 -14.58 -2.53
C THR A 157 -11.44 -15.23 -1.75
N VAL A 158 -11.80 -16.05 -0.77
CA VAL A 158 -10.84 -16.84 0.03
C VAL A 158 -10.66 -18.22 -0.60
N LEU A 159 -9.43 -18.56 -0.97
CA LEU A 159 -9.10 -19.77 -1.73
C LEU A 159 -7.89 -20.51 -1.14
N SER A 160 -7.83 -21.84 -1.39
CA SER A 160 -6.57 -22.56 -1.23
C SER A 160 -5.53 -22.06 -2.24
N VAL A 161 -4.24 -22.26 -1.96
CA VAL A 161 -3.17 -21.84 -2.87
C VAL A 161 -3.33 -22.44 -4.27
N ASP A 162 -3.71 -23.73 -4.37
CA ASP A 162 -3.93 -24.37 -5.67
C ASP A 162 -5.11 -23.72 -6.43
N ALA A 163 -6.23 -23.45 -5.77
CA ALA A 163 -7.37 -22.78 -6.38
C ALA A 163 -7.06 -21.32 -6.78
N MET A 164 -6.16 -20.65 -6.07
CA MET A 164 -5.69 -19.31 -6.46
C MET A 164 -4.93 -19.37 -7.80
N PHE A 165 -4.05 -20.34 -7.97
CA PHE A 165 -3.35 -20.56 -9.25
C PHE A 165 -4.33 -20.91 -10.37
N GLU A 166 -5.26 -21.83 -10.14
CA GLU A 166 -6.27 -22.21 -11.13
C GLU A 166 -7.09 -21.00 -11.60
N LEU A 167 -7.53 -20.15 -10.68
CA LEU A 167 -8.28 -18.93 -11.02
C LEU A 167 -7.45 -17.94 -11.86
N LEU A 168 -6.18 -17.76 -11.54
CA LEU A 168 -5.30 -16.87 -12.30
C LEU A 168 -4.94 -17.48 -13.67
N GLU A 169 -4.73 -18.79 -13.75
CA GLU A 169 -4.47 -19.52 -15.00
C GLU A 169 -5.68 -19.44 -15.96
N ASP A 170 -6.90 -19.56 -15.41
CA ASP A 170 -8.15 -19.39 -16.17
C ASP A 170 -8.26 -17.94 -16.71
N TYR A 171 -7.95 -16.93 -15.89
CA TYR A 171 -7.93 -15.55 -16.30
C TYR A 171 -6.92 -15.27 -17.42
N LEU A 172 -5.71 -15.83 -17.29
CA LEU A 172 -4.63 -15.67 -18.27
C LEU A 172 -4.82 -16.54 -19.53
N GLY A 173 -5.64 -17.59 -19.48
CA GLY A 173 -5.79 -18.59 -20.54
C GLY A 173 -4.53 -19.44 -20.78
N ARG A 174 -3.66 -19.54 -19.76
CA ARG A 174 -2.41 -20.34 -19.80
C ARG A 174 -1.95 -20.71 -18.41
N GLU A 175 -1.16 -21.78 -18.33
CA GLU A 175 -0.52 -22.21 -17.08
C GLU A 175 0.51 -21.19 -16.57
N ILE A 176 0.58 -21.07 -15.24
CA ILE A 176 1.60 -20.29 -14.50
C ILE A 176 2.69 -21.24 -14.03
N LYS A 177 3.92 -20.90 -14.30
CA LYS A 177 5.05 -21.69 -13.83
C LYS A 177 5.21 -21.53 -12.32
N ARG A 178 4.83 -22.57 -11.59
CA ARG A 178 5.02 -22.66 -10.14
C ARG A 178 6.50 -22.87 -9.82
N ALA A 179 7.08 -22.02 -8.96
CA ALA A 179 8.48 -22.10 -8.53
C ALA A 179 8.68 -23.23 -7.48
#